data_4c01bc29380e40a8add73139f92f3649
#
_entry.id   4c01bc29380e40a8add73139f92f3649
#
_cell.length_a   1.000
_cell.length_b   1.000
_cell.length_c   1.000
_cell.angle_alpha   90.00
_cell.angle_beta   90.00
_cell.angle_gamma   90.00
#
_symmetry.space_group_name_H-M   'P 1'
#
loop_
_entity.id
_entity.type
_entity.pdbx_description
1 polymer ?
#
loop_
_entity_poly.entity_id
_entity_poly.type
_entity_poly.pdbx_seq_one_letter_code
_entity_poly.pdbx_strand_id
1 'polypeptide(L)'
;MKTAVIDVGSNSVRYAIMDENTTLAHKKLNSTVLSDGLFFSGKLSDDAISRTVSAIAAYCEEAVKDGAEEIFVFATEAVRSASNGAKFCKRVHKACGVEVDVLTGEEEAEIGFLGATACVKNECAVFDLGGASCEIIRGKNGVIDFSHSFPIGCIRLRDGAGGNKEKARELINSAFESMTIPRVNTLIGIGGTATSLGAMLSCPNKYDPKVTHGTKVDKRFLEGVISDFFGGTDMRLKYPCLTPNRANVIGYGAAVCLRVLEKTGAESFTVSERDNIEGYYEFIRNKNR
;
A
#
# COMPACT_ATOMS: atom_id res chain seq x y z
N MET A 1 -17.39 -19.42 6.27
CA MET A 1 -16.54 -19.75 5.10
C MET A 1 -15.22 -19.02 5.23
N LYS A 2 -14.11 -19.75 5.17
CA LYS A 2 -12.76 -19.17 5.20
C LYS A 2 -12.27 -18.91 3.78
N THR A 3 -11.86 -17.71 3.53
CA THR A 3 -11.38 -17.25 2.21
C THR A 3 -9.93 -16.81 2.33
N ALA A 4 -9.06 -17.34 1.50
CA ALA A 4 -7.70 -16.85 1.37
C ALA A 4 -7.64 -15.77 0.29
N VAL A 5 -6.97 -14.66 0.60
CA VAL A 5 -6.71 -13.56 -0.34
C VAL A 5 -5.21 -13.38 -0.50
N ILE A 6 -4.75 -13.42 -1.75
CA ILE A 6 -3.34 -13.20 -2.12
C ILE A 6 -3.27 -11.93 -2.97
N ASP A 7 -2.55 -10.94 -2.48
CA ASP A 7 -2.31 -9.66 -3.14
C ASP A 7 -0.93 -9.64 -3.78
N VAL A 8 -0.88 -9.44 -5.09
CA VAL A 8 0.35 -9.38 -5.88
C VAL A 8 0.67 -7.94 -6.23
N GLY A 9 1.41 -7.30 -5.34
CA GLY A 9 1.90 -5.93 -5.56
C GLY A 9 3.24 -5.87 -6.31
N SER A 10 3.68 -4.66 -6.62
CA SER A 10 4.94 -4.39 -7.31
C SER A 10 6.17 -4.86 -6.54
N ASN A 11 6.17 -4.74 -5.22
CA ASN A 11 7.32 -5.06 -4.35
C ASN A 11 7.16 -6.37 -3.58
N SER A 12 5.94 -6.78 -3.28
CA SER A 12 5.68 -7.91 -2.40
C SER A 12 4.41 -8.65 -2.77
N VAL A 13 4.38 -9.94 -2.45
CA VAL A 13 3.17 -10.74 -2.38
C VAL A 13 2.72 -10.80 -0.92
N ARG A 14 1.46 -10.52 -0.67
CA ARG A 14 0.85 -10.59 0.66
C ARG A 14 -0.23 -11.65 0.68
N TYR A 15 -0.40 -12.30 1.81
CA TYR A 15 -1.40 -13.35 2.04
C TYR A 15 -2.13 -13.10 3.34
N ALA A 16 -3.43 -13.30 3.34
CA ALA A 16 -4.23 -13.41 4.54
C ALA A 16 -5.38 -14.39 4.36
N ILE A 17 -5.79 -15.01 5.47
CA ILE A 17 -7.04 -15.77 5.54
C ILE A 17 -8.07 -14.95 6.30
N MET A 18 -9.29 -14.93 5.78
CA MET A 18 -10.39 -14.12 6.30
C MET A 18 -11.68 -14.90 6.36
N ASP A 19 -12.55 -14.49 7.24
CA ASP A 19 -13.94 -14.93 7.35
C ASP A 19 -14.82 -13.73 7.74
N GLU A 20 -16.12 -13.97 7.93
CA GLU A 20 -17.09 -12.91 8.28
C GLU A 20 -16.82 -12.21 9.62
N ASN A 21 -16.03 -12.84 10.51
CA ASN A 21 -15.68 -12.30 11.82
C ASN A 21 -14.32 -11.57 11.81
N THR A 22 -13.59 -11.60 10.68
CA THR A 22 -12.25 -11.02 10.58
C THR A 22 -12.35 -9.50 10.46
N THR A 23 -12.02 -8.79 11.52
CA THR A 23 -12.00 -7.31 11.54
C THR A 23 -10.67 -6.74 11.05
N LEU A 24 -9.55 -7.41 11.34
CA LEU A 24 -8.21 -7.07 10.90
C LEU A 24 -7.46 -8.35 10.53
N ALA A 25 -7.08 -8.48 9.28
CA ALA A 25 -6.38 -9.65 8.78
C ALA A 25 -4.94 -9.74 9.30
N HIS A 26 -4.52 -10.93 9.69
CA HIS A 26 -3.10 -11.21 9.92
C HIS A 26 -2.42 -11.48 8.58
N LYS A 27 -1.64 -10.50 8.12
CA LYS A 27 -1.00 -10.54 6.81
C LYS A 27 0.40 -11.12 6.88
N LYS A 28 0.68 -12.11 6.03
CA LYS A 28 2.05 -12.57 5.73
C LYS A 28 2.55 -11.86 4.48
N LEU A 29 3.84 -11.59 4.42
CA LEU A 29 4.47 -10.84 3.35
C LEU A 29 5.72 -11.52 2.86
N ASN A 30 5.86 -11.62 1.53
CA ASN A 30 7.08 -12.06 0.84
C ASN A 30 7.51 -10.99 -0.17
N SER A 31 8.72 -10.45 0.01
CA SER A 31 9.28 -9.41 -0.89
C SER A 31 9.85 -10.05 -2.15
N THR A 32 9.07 -10.11 -3.21
CA THR A 32 9.45 -10.72 -4.49
C THR A 32 10.01 -9.73 -5.51
N VAL A 33 9.75 -8.43 -5.30
CA VAL A 33 10.16 -7.30 -6.17
C VAL A 33 9.79 -7.58 -7.62
N LEU A 34 8.49 -7.85 -7.87
CA LEU A 34 8.00 -8.21 -9.20
C LEU A 34 8.27 -7.13 -10.25
N SER A 35 8.23 -5.85 -9.84
CA SER A 35 8.48 -4.70 -10.72
C SER A 35 9.96 -4.42 -11.02
N ASP A 36 10.88 -5.29 -10.58
CA ASP A 36 12.32 -5.10 -10.82
C ASP A 36 12.62 -4.97 -12.33
N GLY A 37 13.18 -3.83 -12.72
CA GLY A 37 13.48 -3.49 -14.13
C GLY A 37 12.26 -3.16 -15.01
N LEU A 38 11.02 -3.26 -14.50
CA LEU A 38 9.80 -3.00 -15.25
C LEU A 38 9.77 -1.58 -15.86
N PHE A 39 10.15 -0.58 -15.06
CA PHE A 39 10.13 0.82 -15.49
C PHE A 39 10.94 1.07 -16.76
N PHE A 40 12.08 0.41 -16.92
CA PHE A 40 12.98 0.59 -18.06
C PHE A 40 12.62 -0.32 -19.24
N SER A 41 12.16 -1.54 -18.96
CA SER A 41 11.94 -2.57 -19.99
C SER A 41 10.49 -2.64 -20.49
N GLY A 42 9.52 -2.12 -19.72
CA GLY A 42 8.09 -2.34 -19.95
C GLY A 42 7.66 -3.81 -19.77
N LYS A 43 8.52 -4.66 -19.19
CA LYS A 43 8.30 -6.10 -19.02
C LYS A 43 8.75 -6.58 -17.67
N LEU A 44 8.02 -7.55 -17.11
CA LEU A 44 8.45 -8.32 -15.95
C LEU A 44 9.61 -9.25 -16.35
N SER A 45 10.68 -9.28 -15.58
CA SER A 45 11.78 -10.21 -15.82
C SER A 45 11.36 -11.66 -15.49
N ASP A 46 11.94 -12.63 -16.18
CA ASP A 46 11.60 -14.05 -15.96
C ASP A 46 11.98 -14.51 -14.54
N ASP A 47 13.04 -13.94 -13.96
CA ASP A 47 13.45 -14.20 -12.58
C ASP A 47 12.44 -13.63 -11.56
N ALA A 48 11.97 -12.38 -11.76
CA ALA A 48 10.96 -11.77 -10.91
C ALA A 48 9.62 -12.53 -11.00
N ILE A 49 9.22 -12.94 -12.21
CA ILE A 49 8.05 -13.79 -12.42
C ILE A 49 8.22 -15.11 -11.66
N SER A 50 9.37 -15.78 -11.78
CA SER A 50 9.61 -17.09 -11.13
C SER A 50 9.56 -16.98 -9.61
N ARG A 51 10.21 -15.98 -9.02
CA ARG A 51 10.16 -15.72 -7.56
C ARG A 51 8.74 -15.48 -7.09
N THR A 52 7.98 -14.67 -7.84
CA THR A 52 6.61 -14.29 -7.47
C THR A 52 5.65 -15.47 -7.59
N VAL A 53 5.74 -16.25 -8.67
CA VAL A 53 4.94 -17.48 -8.84
C VAL A 53 5.22 -18.48 -7.73
N SER A 54 6.50 -18.67 -7.34
CA SER A 54 6.86 -19.55 -6.22
C SER A 54 6.27 -19.07 -4.88
N ALA A 55 6.26 -17.76 -4.63
CA ALA A 55 5.66 -17.20 -3.43
C ALA A 55 4.13 -17.39 -3.41
N ILE A 56 3.46 -17.20 -4.55
CA ILE A 56 2.01 -17.43 -4.69
C ILE A 56 1.71 -18.92 -4.44
N ALA A 57 2.46 -19.85 -5.05
CA ALA A 57 2.28 -21.28 -4.87
C ALA A 57 2.42 -21.68 -3.39
N ALA A 58 3.44 -21.18 -2.71
CA ALA A 58 3.62 -21.44 -1.27
C ALA A 58 2.42 -20.92 -0.44
N TYR A 59 1.86 -19.75 -0.78
CA TYR A 59 0.68 -19.23 -0.10
C TYR A 59 -0.61 -20.00 -0.45
N CYS A 60 -0.75 -20.52 -1.67
CA CYS A 60 -1.86 -21.43 -2.00
C CYS A 60 -1.81 -22.73 -1.18
N GLU A 61 -0.62 -23.33 -1.03
CA GLU A 61 -0.45 -24.51 -0.18
C GLU A 61 -0.75 -24.19 1.30
N GLU A 62 -0.34 -23.03 1.76
CA GLU A 62 -0.61 -22.55 3.12
C GLU A 62 -2.11 -22.32 3.34
N ALA A 63 -2.80 -21.72 2.36
CA ALA A 63 -4.24 -21.50 2.40
C ALA A 63 -5.01 -22.80 2.59
N VAL A 64 -4.63 -23.87 1.87
CA VAL A 64 -5.23 -25.20 2.04
C VAL A 64 -4.99 -25.75 3.46
N LYS A 65 -3.77 -25.60 4.00
CA LYS A 65 -3.43 -26.01 5.38
C LYS A 65 -4.20 -25.24 6.43
N ASP A 66 -4.45 -23.93 6.19
CA ASP A 66 -5.22 -23.04 7.07
C ASP A 66 -6.73 -23.29 6.96
N GLY A 67 -7.16 -24.17 6.04
CA GLY A 67 -8.55 -24.59 5.83
C GLY A 67 -9.36 -23.56 5.04
N ALA A 68 -8.74 -22.87 4.10
CA ALA A 68 -9.45 -22.01 3.15
C ALA A 68 -10.34 -22.87 2.23
N GLU A 69 -11.59 -22.43 2.08
CA GLU A 69 -12.58 -23.03 1.17
C GLU A 69 -12.48 -22.41 -0.23
N GLU A 70 -11.99 -21.16 -0.29
CA GLU A 70 -11.76 -20.42 -1.52
C GLU A 70 -10.41 -19.71 -1.47
N ILE A 71 -9.72 -19.60 -2.62
CA ILE A 71 -8.46 -18.89 -2.77
C ILE A 71 -8.61 -17.90 -3.92
N PHE A 72 -8.44 -16.62 -3.63
CA PHE A 72 -8.44 -15.55 -4.61
C PHE A 72 -7.06 -14.92 -4.71
N VAL A 73 -6.63 -14.64 -5.92
CA VAL A 73 -5.37 -13.95 -6.22
C VAL A 73 -5.71 -12.72 -7.04
N PHE A 74 -5.33 -11.54 -6.57
CA PHE A 74 -5.42 -10.34 -7.37
C PHE A 74 -4.05 -9.70 -7.58
N ALA A 75 -3.91 -8.98 -8.68
CA ALA A 75 -2.69 -8.25 -9.02
C ALA A 75 -3.02 -6.82 -9.45
N THR A 76 -2.07 -5.93 -9.20
CA THR A 76 -2.25 -4.49 -9.43
C THR A 76 -1.28 -3.98 -10.50
N GLU A 77 -0.81 -2.74 -10.37
CA GLU A 77 -0.09 -1.96 -11.38
C GLU A 77 1.06 -2.73 -12.08
N ALA A 78 1.89 -3.48 -11.36
CA ALA A 78 3.05 -4.14 -11.98
C ALA A 78 2.65 -5.17 -13.05
N VAL A 79 1.56 -5.92 -12.82
CA VAL A 79 1.06 -6.91 -13.79
C VAL A 79 0.24 -6.22 -14.87
N ARG A 80 -0.58 -5.24 -14.48
CA ARG A 80 -1.44 -4.48 -15.39
C ARG A 80 -0.65 -3.72 -16.45
N SER A 81 0.42 -3.02 -16.06
CA SER A 81 1.24 -2.19 -16.96
C SER A 81 2.25 -2.99 -17.80
N ALA A 82 2.59 -4.20 -17.37
CA ALA A 82 3.59 -5.01 -18.05
C ALA A 82 3.06 -5.59 -19.37
N SER A 83 3.80 -5.41 -20.47
CA SER A 83 3.45 -5.98 -21.78
C SER A 83 3.39 -7.51 -21.79
N ASN A 84 4.00 -8.17 -20.79
CA ASN A 84 3.96 -9.63 -20.59
C ASN A 84 3.16 -10.05 -19.35
N GLY A 85 2.29 -9.21 -18.81
CA GLY A 85 1.44 -9.52 -17.65
C GLY A 85 0.59 -10.79 -17.86
N ALA A 86 0.03 -10.99 -19.06
CA ALA A 86 -0.71 -12.20 -19.40
C ALA A 86 0.16 -13.49 -19.32
N LYS A 87 1.49 -13.41 -19.61
CA LYS A 87 2.42 -14.52 -19.40
C LYS A 87 2.56 -14.86 -17.92
N PHE A 88 2.61 -13.85 -17.06
CA PHE A 88 2.64 -14.02 -15.60
C PHE A 88 1.38 -14.75 -15.11
N CYS A 89 0.17 -14.28 -15.47
CA CYS A 89 -1.09 -14.90 -15.07
C CYS A 89 -1.16 -16.37 -15.50
N LYS A 90 -0.77 -16.69 -16.76
CA LYS A 90 -0.71 -18.09 -17.23
C LYS A 90 0.26 -18.96 -16.42
N ARG A 91 1.40 -18.39 -15.97
CA ARG A 91 2.35 -19.13 -15.13
C ARG A 91 1.80 -19.39 -13.73
N VAL A 92 1.08 -18.43 -13.13
CA VAL A 92 0.38 -18.64 -11.86
C VAL A 92 -0.67 -19.73 -11.99
N HIS A 93 -1.54 -19.63 -13.01
CA HIS A 93 -2.56 -20.67 -13.25
C HIS A 93 -1.95 -22.07 -13.42
N LYS A 94 -0.87 -22.18 -14.21
CA LYS A 94 -0.18 -23.47 -14.41
C LYS A 94 0.42 -24.03 -13.11
N ALA A 95 0.91 -23.17 -12.22
CA ALA A 95 1.57 -23.58 -10.98
C ALA A 95 0.59 -23.92 -9.85
N CYS A 96 -0.53 -23.17 -9.74
CA CYS A 96 -1.41 -23.19 -8.59
C CYS A 96 -2.86 -23.55 -8.91
N GLY A 97 -3.26 -23.59 -10.19
CA GLY A 97 -4.65 -23.83 -10.61
C GLY A 97 -5.60 -22.66 -10.33
N VAL A 98 -5.09 -21.50 -9.91
CA VAL A 98 -5.89 -20.31 -9.60
C VAL A 98 -5.76 -19.26 -10.69
N GLU A 99 -6.84 -18.50 -10.94
CA GLU A 99 -6.81 -17.35 -11.82
C GLU A 99 -6.32 -16.11 -11.06
N VAL A 100 -5.69 -15.17 -11.80
CA VAL A 100 -5.25 -13.88 -11.26
C VAL A 100 -6.20 -12.80 -11.76
N ASP A 101 -6.90 -12.17 -10.84
CA ASP A 101 -7.73 -11.00 -11.12
C ASP A 101 -6.83 -9.77 -11.24
N VAL A 102 -6.63 -9.26 -12.45
CA VAL A 102 -5.78 -8.09 -12.70
C VAL A 102 -6.66 -6.84 -12.62
N LEU A 103 -6.61 -6.18 -11.48
CA LEU A 103 -7.47 -5.04 -11.19
C LEU A 103 -7.11 -3.82 -12.04
N THR A 104 -8.14 -3.11 -12.50
CA THR A 104 -8.00 -1.75 -13.05
C THR A 104 -7.56 -0.78 -11.94
N GLY A 105 -7.10 0.41 -12.32
CA GLY A 105 -6.76 1.44 -11.32
C GLY A 105 -7.99 1.90 -10.51
N GLU A 106 -9.17 1.86 -11.11
CA GLU A 106 -10.44 2.20 -10.45
C GLU A 106 -10.84 1.14 -9.43
N GLU A 107 -10.76 -0.14 -9.79
CA GLU A 107 -11.01 -1.26 -8.87
C GLU A 107 -9.99 -1.31 -7.72
N GLU A 108 -8.71 -1.02 -8.00
CA GLU A 108 -7.66 -0.93 -6.98
C GLU A 108 -7.96 0.20 -5.98
N ALA A 109 -8.40 1.36 -6.46
CA ALA A 109 -8.84 2.47 -5.61
C ALA A 109 -10.09 2.09 -4.79
N GLU A 110 -11.07 1.41 -5.40
CA GLU A 110 -12.29 0.96 -4.72
C GLU A 110 -11.97 0.00 -3.57
N ILE A 111 -11.18 -1.04 -3.82
CA ILE A 111 -10.83 -2.00 -2.76
C ILE A 111 -10.01 -1.35 -1.65
N GLY A 112 -9.07 -0.45 -1.97
CA GLY A 112 -8.30 0.30 -0.98
C GLY A 112 -9.22 1.14 -0.09
N PHE A 113 -10.18 1.84 -0.70
CA PHE A 113 -11.17 2.63 0.03
C PHE A 113 -12.08 1.76 0.89
N LEU A 114 -12.66 0.69 0.35
CA LEU A 114 -13.53 -0.25 1.07
C LEU A 114 -12.81 -0.87 2.27
N GLY A 115 -11.58 -1.34 2.09
CA GLY A 115 -10.78 -1.94 3.14
C GLY A 115 -10.52 -0.98 4.29
N ALA A 116 -10.07 0.24 3.96
CA ALA A 116 -9.73 1.26 4.95
C ALA A 116 -10.95 1.82 5.70
N THR A 117 -12.12 1.90 5.03
CA THR A 117 -13.30 2.64 5.53
C THR A 117 -14.43 1.77 6.07
N ALA A 118 -14.25 0.46 6.17
CA ALA A 118 -15.30 -0.48 6.62
C ALA A 118 -16.00 -0.07 7.93
N CYS A 119 -15.30 0.65 8.81
CA CYS A 119 -15.84 1.17 10.08
C CYS A 119 -16.18 2.67 10.03
N VAL A 120 -16.07 3.34 8.87
CA VAL A 120 -16.24 4.79 8.73
C VAL A 120 -17.54 5.09 7.99
N LYS A 121 -18.50 5.68 8.70
CA LYS A 121 -19.82 6.04 8.13
C LYS A 121 -19.88 7.46 7.54
N ASN A 122 -18.90 8.29 7.86
CA ASN A 122 -18.88 9.68 7.43
C ASN A 122 -18.00 9.85 6.18
N GLU A 123 -18.08 11.05 5.59
CA GLU A 123 -17.15 11.46 4.55
C GLU A 123 -15.71 11.37 5.04
N CYS A 124 -14.86 10.73 4.25
CA CYS A 124 -13.43 10.60 4.54
C CYS A 124 -12.64 10.50 3.23
N ALA A 125 -11.35 10.76 3.34
CA ALA A 125 -10.41 10.37 2.29
C ALA A 125 -9.45 9.30 2.81
N VAL A 126 -9.01 8.48 1.88
CA VAL A 126 -7.95 7.48 2.08
C VAL A 126 -6.79 7.87 1.17
N PHE A 127 -5.56 7.80 1.67
CA PHE A 127 -4.39 7.84 0.80
C PHE A 127 -3.56 6.57 0.97
N ASP A 128 -3.06 6.05 -0.16
CA ASP A 128 -2.06 4.99 -0.21
C ASP A 128 -0.77 5.56 -0.79
N LEU A 129 0.29 5.58 0.01
CA LEU A 129 1.60 6.04 -0.42
C LEU A 129 2.54 4.87 -0.63
N GLY A 130 2.67 4.50 -1.89
CA GLY A 130 3.55 3.44 -2.35
C GLY A 130 4.98 3.90 -2.66
N GLY A 131 5.71 3.05 -3.39
CA GLY A 131 7.08 3.36 -3.85
C GLY A 131 7.12 4.30 -5.04
N ALA A 132 6.14 4.22 -5.95
CA ALA A 132 6.11 4.93 -7.22
C ALA A 132 5.01 6.00 -7.32
N SER A 133 3.90 5.81 -6.62
CA SER A 133 2.70 6.66 -6.68
C SER A 133 2.11 6.94 -5.30
N CYS A 134 1.19 7.89 -5.26
CA CYS A 134 0.35 8.22 -4.12
C CYS A 134 -1.08 8.36 -4.62
N GLU A 135 -1.95 7.44 -4.23
CA GLU A 135 -3.37 7.48 -4.52
C GLU A 135 -4.09 8.25 -3.43
N ILE A 136 -5.04 9.11 -3.82
CA ILE A 136 -5.96 9.79 -2.90
C ILE A 136 -7.38 9.54 -3.37
N ILE A 137 -8.17 8.94 -2.51
CA ILE A 137 -9.54 8.55 -2.78
C ILE A 137 -10.43 9.18 -1.72
N ARG A 138 -11.50 9.85 -2.13
CA ARG A 138 -12.50 10.38 -1.19
C ARG A 138 -13.86 9.76 -1.49
N GLY A 139 -14.66 9.60 -0.45
CA GLY A 139 -16.00 9.11 -0.58
C GLY A 139 -16.75 9.10 0.75
N LYS A 140 -17.98 8.58 0.69
CA LYS A 140 -18.87 8.47 1.83
C LYS A 140 -19.72 7.21 1.69
N ASN A 141 -19.84 6.42 2.76
CA ASN A 141 -20.66 5.20 2.78
C ASN A 141 -20.33 4.22 1.62
N GLY A 142 -19.05 4.06 1.28
CA GLY A 142 -18.60 3.20 0.18
C GLY A 142 -18.74 3.80 -1.23
N VAL A 143 -19.33 4.99 -1.38
CA VAL A 143 -19.45 5.67 -2.68
C VAL A 143 -18.29 6.64 -2.84
N ILE A 144 -17.46 6.41 -3.86
CA ILE A 144 -16.30 7.24 -4.19
C ILE A 144 -16.78 8.42 -5.03
N ASP A 145 -16.38 9.64 -4.69
CA ASP A 145 -16.66 10.88 -5.42
C ASP A 145 -15.40 11.59 -5.93
N PHE A 146 -14.22 11.14 -5.48
CA PHE A 146 -12.91 11.61 -5.96
C PHE A 146 -11.90 10.47 -5.89
N SER A 147 -11.15 10.26 -6.96
CA SER A 147 -10.02 9.34 -7.00
C SER A 147 -8.94 9.87 -7.94
N HIS A 148 -7.69 9.93 -7.47
CA HIS A 148 -6.57 10.35 -8.31
C HIS A 148 -5.27 9.70 -7.85
N SER A 149 -4.45 9.26 -8.82
CA SER A 149 -3.10 8.75 -8.59
C SER A 149 -2.06 9.80 -8.98
N PHE A 150 -1.29 10.24 -8.00
CA PHE A 150 -0.18 11.17 -8.19
C PHE A 150 1.09 10.39 -8.48
N PRO A 151 1.89 10.75 -9.51
CA PRO A 151 3.09 10.03 -9.90
C PRO A 151 4.27 10.35 -8.94
N ILE A 152 4.04 10.26 -7.65
CA ILE A 152 4.99 10.52 -6.58
C ILE A 152 4.91 9.46 -5.49
N GLY A 153 6.01 8.73 -5.25
CA GLY A 153 6.11 7.71 -4.22
C GLY A 153 7.49 7.75 -3.57
N CYS A 154 7.66 7.05 -2.47
CA CYS A 154 8.87 7.14 -1.63
C CYS A 154 10.16 6.77 -2.39
N ILE A 155 10.13 5.73 -3.23
CA ILE A 155 11.29 5.26 -4.00
C ILE A 155 11.56 6.22 -5.16
N ARG A 156 10.52 6.57 -5.93
CA ARG A 156 10.63 7.54 -7.03
C ARG A 156 11.20 8.87 -6.54
N LEU A 157 10.73 9.33 -5.38
CA LEU A 157 11.21 10.58 -4.78
C LEU A 157 12.66 10.49 -4.32
N ARG A 158 13.06 9.38 -3.66
CA ARG A 158 14.45 9.12 -3.29
C ARG A 158 15.37 9.17 -4.53
N ASP A 159 15.01 8.45 -5.56
CA ASP A 159 15.84 8.32 -6.77
C ASP A 159 15.91 9.67 -7.52
N GLY A 160 14.79 10.40 -7.60
CA GLY A 160 14.74 11.71 -8.23
C GLY A 160 15.48 12.79 -7.44
N ALA A 161 15.40 12.77 -6.12
CA ALA A 161 16.00 13.81 -5.26
C ALA A 161 17.48 13.54 -4.94
N GLY A 162 17.93 12.27 -4.93
CA GLY A 162 19.34 11.92 -4.69
C GLY A 162 19.87 12.41 -3.33
N GLY A 163 19.05 12.39 -2.26
CA GLY A 163 19.42 12.87 -0.92
C GLY A 163 19.20 14.37 -0.69
N ASN A 164 18.87 15.15 -1.72
CA ASN A 164 18.67 16.58 -1.61
C ASN A 164 17.23 16.91 -1.17
N LYS A 165 17.09 17.58 -0.01
CA LYS A 165 15.81 17.95 0.62
C LYS A 165 15.01 18.95 -0.22
N GLU A 166 15.67 19.96 -0.75
CA GLU A 166 15.05 21.02 -1.55
C GLU A 166 14.50 20.45 -2.86
N LYS A 167 15.27 19.60 -3.53
CA LYS A 167 14.86 18.92 -4.75
C LYS A 167 13.69 17.96 -4.48
N ALA A 168 13.69 17.26 -3.33
CA ALA A 168 12.55 16.46 -2.92
C ALA A 168 11.28 17.28 -2.78
N ARG A 169 11.37 18.47 -2.16
CA ARG A 169 10.25 19.41 -2.00
C ARG A 169 9.73 19.93 -3.35
N GLU A 170 10.63 20.26 -4.27
CA GLU A 170 10.26 20.69 -5.63
C GLU A 170 9.49 19.61 -6.38
N LEU A 171 9.99 18.37 -6.37
CA LEU A 171 9.34 17.23 -7.00
C LEU A 171 7.95 16.95 -6.40
N ILE A 172 7.81 17.03 -5.07
CA ILE A 172 6.53 16.87 -4.39
C ILE A 172 5.57 18.00 -4.83
N ASN A 173 5.99 19.24 -4.82
CA ASN A 173 5.16 20.37 -5.22
C ASN A 173 4.66 20.20 -6.66
N SER A 174 5.55 19.91 -7.59
CA SER A 174 5.22 19.69 -9.00
C SER A 174 4.22 18.54 -9.20
N ALA A 175 4.36 17.44 -8.47
CA ALA A 175 3.44 16.28 -8.57
C ALA A 175 2.00 16.65 -8.14
N PHE A 176 1.84 17.55 -7.18
CA PHE A 176 0.53 17.98 -6.65
C PHE A 176 -0.01 19.30 -7.24
N GLU A 177 0.69 19.89 -8.22
CA GLU A 177 0.32 21.21 -8.77
C GLU A 177 -0.94 21.14 -9.63
N SER A 178 -1.08 20.09 -10.43
CA SER A 178 -2.09 19.96 -11.48
C SER A 178 -3.51 19.64 -10.97
N MET A 179 -3.67 19.32 -9.69
CA MET A 179 -4.93 18.83 -9.15
C MET A 179 -5.33 19.53 -7.86
N THR A 180 -6.59 19.95 -7.80
CA THR A 180 -7.22 20.39 -6.56
C THR A 180 -7.81 19.19 -5.84
N ILE A 181 -7.29 18.90 -4.64
CA ILE A 181 -7.78 17.82 -3.79
C ILE A 181 -8.89 18.37 -2.90
N PRO A 182 -10.05 17.73 -2.84
CA PRO A 182 -11.12 18.15 -1.95
C PRO A 182 -10.68 18.14 -0.49
N ARG A 183 -11.11 19.13 0.28
CA ARG A 183 -10.85 19.18 1.73
C ARG A 183 -11.63 18.09 2.44
N VAL A 184 -11.02 17.53 3.48
CA VAL A 184 -11.64 16.49 4.33
C VAL A 184 -11.32 16.70 5.80
N ASN A 185 -12.25 16.29 6.65
CA ASN A 185 -12.04 16.30 8.11
C ASN A 185 -11.43 14.98 8.59
N THR A 186 -11.69 13.89 7.88
CA THR A 186 -11.17 12.56 8.21
C THR A 186 -10.28 12.07 7.08
N LEU A 187 -9.00 11.87 7.40
CA LEU A 187 -8.01 11.33 6.49
C LEU A 187 -7.46 10.02 7.06
N ILE A 188 -7.40 8.99 6.23
CA ILE A 188 -6.89 7.66 6.60
C ILE A 188 -5.68 7.37 5.72
N GLY A 189 -4.59 6.93 6.33
CA GLY A 189 -3.40 6.50 5.62
C GLY A 189 -3.29 4.98 5.63
N ILE A 190 -3.15 4.38 4.46
CA ILE A 190 -2.90 2.95 4.27
C ILE A 190 -1.54 2.70 3.64
N GLY A 191 -1.19 1.45 3.49
CA GLY A 191 0.07 1.02 2.88
C GLY A 191 1.28 1.18 3.77
N GLY A 192 2.40 0.69 3.27
CA GLY A 192 3.58 0.50 4.11
C GLY A 192 4.26 1.78 4.60
N THR A 193 4.00 2.94 3.99
CA THR A 193 4.55 4.22 4.48
C THR A 193 3.75 4.71 5.67
N ALA A 194 2.42 4.75 5.56
CA ALA A 194 1.54 5.18 6.65
C ALA A 194 1.70 4.29 7.88
N THR A 195 1.72 2.96 7.69
CA THR A 195 1.89 2.00 8.79
C THR A 195 3.26 2.08 9.43
N SER A 196 4.33 2.35 8.66
CA SER A 196 5.67 2.59 9.23
C SER A 196 5.72 3.86 10.08
N LEU A 197 5.13 4.97 9.61
CA LEU A 197 5.04 6.22 10.37
C LEU A 197 4.21 6.04 11.66
N GLY A 198 3.10 5.30 11.58
CA GLY A 198 2.30 4.93 12.74
C GLY A 198 3.09 4.11 13.75
N ALA A 199 3.83 3.09 13.30
CA ALA A 199 4.66 2.25 14.16
C ALA A 199 5.79 3.04 14.83
N MET A 200 6.44 3.97 14.12
CA MET A 200 7.46 4.86 14.71
C MET A 200 6.91 5.67 15.88
N LEU A 201 5.63 6.03 15.84
CA LEU A 201 4.97 6.81 16.89
C LEU A 201 4.43 5.93 18.01
N SER A 202 3.82 4.80 17.72
CA SER A 202 3.06 3.97 18.67
C SER A 202 3.85 2.78 19.24
N CYS A 203 4.74 2.17 18.44
CA CYS A 203 5.53 1.00 18.82
C CYS A 203 6.96 1.04 18.23
N PRO A 204 7.80 2.04 18.58
CA PRO A 204 9.06 2.34 17.91
C PRO A 204 10.09 1.22 17.96
N ASN A 205 10.02 0.34 18.95
CA ASN A 205 10.99 -0.74 19.14
C ASN A 205 10.69 -1.98 18.28
N LYS A 206 9.41 -2.30 18.11
CA LYS A 206 8.97 -3.47 17.36
C LYS A 206 7.61 -3.21 16.72
N TYR A 207 7.52 -3.44 15.43
CA TYR A 207 6.27 -3.30 14.69
C TYR A 207 5.18 -4.24 15.23
N ASP A 208 4.02 -3.66 15.55
CA ASP A 208 2.82 -4.38 15.95
C ASP A 208 1.60 -3.76 15.25
N PRO A 209 0.96 -4.47 14.31
CA PRO A 209 -0.17 -3.94 13.55
C PRO A 209 -1.39 -3.63 14.43
N LYS A 210 -1.59 -4.33 15.55
CA LYS A 210 -2.70 -4.07 16.47
C LYS A 210 -2.53 -2.75 17.23
N VAL A 211 -1.29 -2.38 17.51
CA VAL A 211 -0.94 -1.11 18.17
C VAL A 211 -0.88 0.03 17.15
N THR A 212 -0.40 -0.27 15.95
CA THR A 212 -0.25 0.71 14.86
C THR A 212 -1.60 1.15 14.29
N HIS A 213 -2.54 0.22 14.15
CA HIS A 213 -3.89 0.53 13.65
C HIS A 213 -4.59 1.55 14.55
N GLY A 214 -5.14 2.60 13.94
CA GLY A 214 -5.81 3.69 14.65
C GLY A 214 -4.88 4.80 15.18
N THR A 215 -3.56 4.64 15.06
CA THR A 215 -2.60 5.70 15.45
C THR A 215 -2.82 6.95 14.61
N LYS A 216 -2.86 8.12 15.28
CA LYS A 216 -2.95 9.42 14.60
C LYS A 216 -1.57 10.03 14.41
N VAL A 217 -1.25 10.32 13.16
CA VAL A 217 0.01 10.94 12.76
C VAL A 217 -0.26 12.38 12.35
N ASP A 218 0.31 13.35 13.05
CA ASP A 218 0.12 14.77 12.81
C ASP A 218 1.30 15.43 12.07
N LYS A 219 1.12 16.68 11.68
CA LYS A 219 2.13 17.48 10.96
C LYS A 219 3.43 17.60 11.74
N ARG A 220 3.34 17.83 13.07
CA ARG A 220 4.53 18.04 13.92
C ARG A 220 5.41 16.79 13.95
N PHE A 221 4.81 15.61 14.05
CA PHE A 221 5.56 14.34 14.00
C PHE A 221 6.24 14.17 12.65
N LEU A 222 5.52 14.41 11.53
CA LEU A 222 6.09 14.31 10.18
C LEU A 222 7.26 15.26 9.97
N GLU A 223 7.15 16.51 10.41
CA GLU A 223 8.25 17.52 10.36
C GLU A 223 9.47 17.05 11.14
N GLY A 224 9.26 16.43 12.31
CA GLY A 224 10.34 15.83 13.09
C GLY A 224 11.04 14.69 12.34
N VAL A 225 10.27 13.77 11.75
CA VAL A 225 10.83 12.66 10.93
C VAL A 225 11.61 13.18 9.73
N ILE A 226 11.10 14.19 9.04
CA ILE A 226 11.79 14.83 7.91
C ILE A 226 13.11 15.46 8.36
N SER A 227 13.08 16.18 9.49
CA SER A 227 14.27 16.82 10.05
C SER A 227 15.35 15.80 10.42
N ASP A 228 14.97 14.74 11.12
CA ASP A 228 15.88 13.67 11.50
C ASP A 228 16.50 12.98 10.27
N PHE A 229 15.67 12.60 9.31
CA PHE A 229 16.11 11.87 8.13
C PHE A 229 17.11 12.67 7.29
N PHE A 230 16.77 13.91 6.92
CA PHE A 230 17.65 14.77 6.13
C PHE A 230 18.80 15.37 6.95
N GLY A 231 18.70 15.33 8.28
CA GLY A 231 19.78 15.67 9.22
C GLY A 231 20.82 14.57 9.41
N GLY A 232 20.62 13.39 8.76
CA GLY A 232 21.57 12.28 8.79
C GLY A 232 21.41 11.37 10.01
N THR A 233 20.29 11.43 10.73
CA THR A 233 19.97 10.50 11.82
C THR A 233 19.84 9.08 11.28
N ASP A 234 20.49 8.10 11.95
CA ASP A 234 20.22 6.68 11.66
C ASP A 234 18.79 6.32 12.11
N MET A 235 17.91 6.24 11.12
CA MET A 235 16.49 5.98 11.37
C MET A 235 16.21 4.60 11.97
N ARG A 236 17.10 3.62 11.78
CA ARG A 236 16.95 2.29 12.38
C ARG A 236 17.39 2.25 13.83
N LEU A 237 18.42 3.01 14.19
CA LEU A 237 18.81 3.15 15.59
C LEU A 237 17.75 3.90 16.39
N LYS A 238 17.17 4.94 15.80
CA LYS A 238 16.09 5.71 16.45
C LYS A 238 14.76 4.98 16.51
N TYR A 239 14.43 4.22 15.44
CA TYR A 239 13.17 3.50 15.29
C TYR A 239 13.42 2.04 14.84
N PRO A 240 13.76 1.14 15.78
CA PRO A 240 14.06 -0.27 15.47
C PRO A 240 12.91 -1.05 14.82
N CYS A 241 11.67 -0.54 14.87
CA CYS A 241 10.53 -1.11 14.17
C CYS A 241 10.65 -1.04 12.64
N LEU A 242 11.54 -0.19 12.11
CA LEU A 242 11.73 -0.03 10.66
C LEU A 242 12.61 -1.14 10.08
N THR A 243 12.16 -1.71 8.96
CA THR A 243 13.05 -2.54 8.13
C THR A 243 14.11 -1.66 7.44
N PRO A 244 15.26 -2.24 7.01
CA PRO A 244 16.30 -1.48 6.29
C PRO A 244 15.77 -0.70 5.09
N ASN A 245 14.94 -1.34 4.28
CA ASN A 245 14.36 -0.71 3.09
C ASN A 245 13.44 0.47 3.43
N ARG A 246 12.69 0.37 4.53
CA ARG A 246 11.81 1.45 4.99
C ARG A 246 12.61 2.63 5.56
N ALA A 247 13.63 2.36 6.36
CA ALA A 247 14.49 3.39 6.93
C ALA A 247 15.13 4.30 5.85
N ASN A 248 15.47 3.72 4.70
CA ASN A 248 16.09 4.45 3.59
C ASN A 248 15.15 5.38 2.81
N VAL A 249 13.84 5.30 3.05
CA VAL A 249 12.84 6.10 2.29
C VAL A 249 11.82 6.81 3.18
N ILE A 250 11.84 6.56 4.49
CA ILE A 250 10.77 7.03 5.39
C ILE A 250 10.66 8.56 5.46
N GLY A 251 11.79 9.28 5.37
CA GLY A 251 11.79 10.74 5.35
C GLY A 251 11.16 11.31 4.10
N TYR A 252 11.34 10.66 2.96
CA TYR A 252 10.64 11.02 1.71
C TYR A 252 9.15 10.74 1.84
N GLY A 253 8.79 9.60 2.44
CA GLY A 253 7.40 9.27 2.73
C GLY A 253 6.74 10.27 3.66
N ALA A 254 7.41 10.68 4.73
CA ALA A 254 6.93 11.70 5.65
C ALA A 254 6.68 13.04 4.94
N ALA A 255 7.58 13.44 4.01
CA ALA A 255 7.42 14.67 3.24
C ALA A 255 6.21 14.64 2.30
N VAL A 256 5.94 13.50 1.64
CA VAL A 256 4.72 13.33 0.84
C VAL A 256 3.47 13.35 1.72
N CYS A 257 3.47 12.62 2.85
CA CYS A 257 2.34 12.63 3.80
C CYS A 257 2.05 14.03 4.32
N LEU A 258 3.08 14.83 4.64
CA LEU A 258 2.91 16.22 5.05
C LEU A 258 2.21 17.04 3.96
N ARG A 259 2.61 16.84 2.69
CA ARG A 259 1.96 17.52 1.55
C ARG A 259 0.51 17.09 1.37
N VAL A 260 0.20 15.81 1.59
CA VAL A 260 -1.19 15.30 1.55
C VAL A 260 -2.03 15.99 2.64
N LEU A 261 -1.52 16.13 3.88
CA LEU A 261 -2.21 16.87 4.94
C LEU A 261 -2.46 18.34 4.56
N GLU A 262 -1.48 19.01 3.95
CA GLU A 262 -1.63 20.40 3.49
C GLU A 262 -2.70 20.53 2.40
N LYS A 263 -2.67 19.65 1.40
CA LYS A 263 -3.59 19.67 0.25
C LYS A 263 -5.03 19.32 0.64
N THR A 264 -5.21 18.36 1.54
CA THR A 264 -6.54 17.95 2.04
C THR A 264 -7.08 18.87 3.13
N GLY A 265 -6.24 19.67 3.75
CA GLY A 265 -6.59 20.53 4.88
C GLY A 265 -6.75 19.78 6.21
N ALA A 266 -6.39 18.48 6.26
CA ALA A 266 -6.42 17.69 7.47
C ALA A 266 -5.25 18.02 8.41
N GLU A 267 -5.50 17.99 9.73
CA GLU A 267 -4.45 18.24 10.73
C GLU A 267 -3.61 16.98 11.02
N SER A 268 -4.22 15.80 10.83
CA SER A 268 -3.60 14.49 11.01
C SER A 268 -4.26 13.46 10.11
N PHE A 269 -3.61 12.31 9.95
CA PHE A 269 -4.26 11.13 9.40
C PHE A 269 -4.28 9.99 10.42
N THR A 270 -5.28 9.12 10.31
CA THR A 270 -5.38 7.89 11.10
C THR A 270 -4.79 6.75 10.29
N VAL A 271 -3.87 6.00 10.87
CA VAL A 271 -3.25 4.83 10.22
C VAL A 271 -4.23 3.66 10.20
N SER A 272 -4.42 3.06 9.02
CA SER A 272 -5.15 1.81 8.90
C SER A 272 -4.23 0.68 8.46
N GLU A 273 -4.29 -0.42 9.19
CA GLU A 273 -3.71 -1.71 8.78
C GLU A 273 -4.66 -2.50 7.87
N ARG A 274 -5.93 -2.07 7.79
CA ARG A 274 -6.88 -2.56 6.79
C ARG A 274 -6.58 -1.86 5.48
N ASP A 275 -6.49 -2.65 4.41
CA ASP A 275 -6.09 -2.16 3.08
C ASP A 275 -6.74 -2.99 1.96
N ASN A 276 -6.06 -3.09 0.82
CA ASN A 276 -6.54 -3.78 -0.37
C ASN A 276 -6.94 -5.25 -0.12
N ILE A 277 -6.35 -5.95 0.85
CA ILE A 277 -6.70 -7.34 1.14
C ILE A 277 -8.11 -7.41 1.74
N GLU A 278 -8.39 -6.64 2.78
CA GLU A 278 -9.72 -6.58 3.38
C GLU A 278 -10.74 -6.00 2.40
N GLY A 279 -10.34 -5.00 1.63
CA GLY A 279 -11.21 -4.40 0.62
C GLY A 279 -11.56 -5.36 -0.50
N TYR A 280 -10.60 -6.13 -0.99
CA TYR A 280 -10.86 -7.14 -2.01
C TYR A 280 -11.79 -8.25 -1.51
N TYR A 281 -11.62 -8.67 -0.26
CA TYR A 281 -12.54 -9.63 0.37
C TYR A 281 -13.99 -9.10 0.41
N GLU A 282 -14.20 -7.84 0.78
CA GLU A 282 -15.52 -7.23 0.74
C GLU A 282 -16.06 -7.07 -0.69
N PHE A 283 -15.20 -6.71 -1.64
CA PHE A 283 -15.54 -6.53 -3.04
C PHE A 283 -16.05 -7.83 -3.68
N ILE A 284 -15.38 -8.96 -3.48
CA ILE A 284 -15.84 -10.24 -4.02
C ILE A 284 -17.14 -10.72 -3.38
N ARG A 285 -17.32 -10.48 -2.07
CA ARG A 285 -18.58 -10.80 -1.37
C ARG A 285 -19.76 -9.99 -1.90
N ASN A 286 -19.54 -8.73 -2.25
CA ASN A 286 -20.59 -7.88 -2.81
C ASN A 286 -20.95 -8.25 -4.26
N LYS A 287 -19.98 -8.76 -5.04
CA LYS A 287 -20.25 -9.28 -6.42
C LYS A 287 -21.04 -10.59 -6.40
N ASN A 288 -20.96 -11.37 -5.33
CA ASN A 288 -21.62 -12.69 -5.21
C ASN A 288 -22.99 -12.62 -4.48
N ARG A 289 -23.44 -11.43 -4.10
CA ARG A 289 -24.77 -11.16 -3.54
C ARG A 289 -25.70 -10.59 -4.60
#